data_c0c06de93cbbac547b29a0fa8e242220
#
_entry.id   c0c06de93cbbac547b29a0fa8e242220
#
_cell.length_a   1.000
_cell.length_b   1.000
_cell.length_c   1.000
_cell.angle_alpha   90.00
_cell.angle_beta   90.00
_cell.angle_gamma   90.00
#
_symmetry.space_group_name_H-M   'P 1'
#
loop_
_entity.id
_entity.type
_entity.pdbx_description
1 polymer ?
#
loop_
_entity_poly.entity_id
_entity_poly.type
_entity_poly.pdbx_seq_one_letter_code
_entity_poly.pdbx_strand_id
1 'polypeptide(L)'
;WGLDCVPVARTIPERVFRVLFRGEVVAEVPTEALAEAPTYVRVGREDPEVRRLRETPIPPLEADPPEVLRRLLASPNLASREAVYERYDHQVGTRTALLPGKGDAAVLWIKGTRLGVAAKVDQNPRYSRLHPRLGAMHALAEACRNVSVVGAKPLAYTDGLNLGSPETPEGYHELAETIAGLKEASEALGVPVV
;
A
#
# COMPACT_ATOMS: atom_id res chain seq x y z
N TRP A 1 -2.66 31.64 14.77
CA TRP A 1 -3.46 31.17 13.64
C TRP A 1 -4.95 31.54 13.78
N GLY A 2 -5.39 32.14 14.89
CA GLY A 2 -6.78 32.48 15.11
C GLY A 2 -7.72 31.27 15.26
N LEU A 3 -7.19 30.12 15.66
CA LEU A 3 -7.94 28.89 15.89
C LEU A 3 -8.19 28.66 17.36
N ASP A 4 -9.39 28.18 17.70
CA ASP A 4 -9.71 27.77 19.05
C ASP A 4 -9.00 26.46 19.40
N CYS A 5 -8.46 26.41 20.63
CA CYS A 5 -7.86 25.20 21.17
C CYS A 5 -8.39 25.00 22.59
N VAL A 6 -9.28 24.06 22.77
CA VAL A 6 -9.93 23.81 24.07
C VAL A 6 -9.82 22.33 24.44
N PRO A 7 -9.71 22.00 25.75
CA PRO A 7 -9.81 20.61 26.20
C PRO A 7 -11.21 20.07 25.88
N VAL A 8 -11.26 18.99 25.10
CA VAL A 8 -12.53 18.32 24.69
C VAL A 8 -12.81 17.05 25.48
N ALA A 9 -11.80 16.51 26.16
CA ALA A 9 -11.94 15.32 26.98
C ALA A 9 -10.87 15.28 28.09
N ARG A 10 -11.05 14.39 29.05
CA ARG A 10 -10.06 14.01 30.05
C ARG A 10 -10.10 12.52 30.31
N THR A 11 -8.98 11.95 30.68
CA THR A 11 -8.91 10.56 31.13
C THR A 11 -9.48 10.43 32.54
N ILE A 12 -10.20 9.34 32.77
CA ILE A 12 -10.81 9.00 34.09
C ILE A 12 -10.37 7.57 34.47
N PRO A 13 -10.34 7.21 35.76
CA PRO A 13 -9.90 5.88 36.17
C PRO A 13 -10.92 4.77 35.87
N GLU A 14 -12.19 5.12 35.69
CA GLU A 14 -13.24 4.18 35.35
C GLU A 14 -13.06 3.68 33.92
N ARG A 15 -13.31 2.39 33.70
CA ARG A 15 -13.22 1.76 32.39
C ARG A 15 -14.46 2.04 31.53
N VAL A 16 -14.79 3.31 31.38
CA VAL A 16 -15.93 3.75 30.57
C VAL A 16 -15.52 4.93 29.66
N PHE A 17 -16.13 4.97 28.49
CA PHE A 17 -16.17 6.17 27.65
C PHE A 17 -17.48 6.89 27.94
N ARG A 18 -17.39 8.09 28.54
CA ARG A 18 -18.54 8.87 29.00
C ARG A 18 -18.64 10.15 28.20
N VAL A 19 -19.82 10.41 27.65
CA VAL A 19 -20.12 11.65 26.93
C VAL A 19 -21.00 12.52 27.82
N LEU A 20 -20.56 13.77 28.01
CA LEU A 20 -21.28 14.76 28.75
C LEU A 20 -21.83 15.82 27.80
N PHE A 21 -23.09 16.21 27.99
CA PHE A 21 -23.68 17.37 27.34
C PHE A 21 -24.27 18.30 28.42
N ARG A 22 -23.80 19.53 28.49
CA ARG A 22 -24.21 20.51 29.51
C ARG A 22 -24.08 20.03 30.95
N GLY A 23 -23.10 19.16 31.22
CA GLY A 23 -22.83 18.58 32.53
C GLY A 23 -23.61 17.29 32.86
N GLU A 24 -24.53 16.88 32.02
CA GLU A 24 -25.28 15.62 32.18
C GLU A 24 -24.66 14.52 31.32
N VAL A 25 -24.65 13.27 31.85
CA VAL A 25 -24.20 12.11 31.11
C VAL A 25 -25.27 11.74 30.08
N VAL A 26 -24.94 11.88 28.81
CA VAL A 26 -25.85 11.52 27.69
C VAL A 26 -25.50 10.20 27.04
N ALA A 27 -24.28 9.69 27.27
CA ALA A 27 -23.87 8.33 26.87
C ALA A 27 -22.77 7.82 27.77
N GLU A 28 -22.79 6.53 28.04
CA GLU A 28 -21.75 5.83 28.75
C GLU A 28 -21.61 4.41 28.16
N VAL A 29 -20.39 4.05 27.76
CA VAL A 29 -20.09 2.76 27.11
C VAL A 29 -18.84 2.19 27.76
N PRO A 30 -18.82 0.90 28.15
CA PRO A 30 -17.59 0.24 28.62
C PRO A 30 -16.47 0.36 27.59
N THR A 31 -15.25 0.69 28.02
CA THR A 31 -14.10 0.80 27.11
C THR A 31 -13.81 -0.50 26.37
N GLU A 32 -14.08 -1.64 26.99
CA GLU A 32 -13.97 -2.96 26.37
C GLU A 32 -14.86 -3.09 25.14
N ALA A 33 -16.11 -2.58 25.19
CA ALA A 33 -17.00 -2.60 24.03
C ALA A 33 -16.53 -1.75 22.85
N LEU A 34 -15.67 -0.77 23.10
CA LEU A 34 -15.06 0.06 22.06
C LEU A 34 -13.73 -0.54 21.56
N ALA A 35 -12.99 -1.23 22.42
CA ALA A 35 -11.69 -1.79 22.08
C ALA A 35 -11.79 -3.20 21.49
N GLU A 36 -12.77 -3.99 21.93
CA GLU A 36 -12.99 -5.37 21.50
C GLU A 36 -14.14 -5.42 20.47
N ALA A 37 -13.82 -4.98 19.25
CA ALA A 37 -14.79 -5.08 18.15
C ALA A 37 -15.10 -6.57 17.85
N PRO A 38 -16.35 -6.91 17.49
CA PRO A 38 -16.70 -8.27 17.13
C PRO A 38 -15.88 -8.74 15.93
N THR A 39 -15.32 -9.96 16.05
CA THR A 39 -14.59 -10.58 14.95
C THR A 39 -15.56 -11.25 13.99
N TYR A 40 -15.52 -10.84 12.73
CA TYR A 40 -16.30 -11.46 11.67
C TYR A 40 -15.48 -12.53 10.97
N VAL A 41 -15.95 -13.78 11.00
CA VAL A 41 -15.40 -14.87 10.20
C VAL A 41 -16.26 -14.97 8.93
N ARG A 42 -15.68 -14.67 7.79
CA ARG A 42 -16.34 -14.72 6.49
C ARG A 42 -15.79 -15.86 5.65
N VAL A 43 -16.60 -16.38 4.75
CA VAL A 43 -16.18 -17.41 3.80
C VAL A 43 -15.82 -16.75 2.49
N GLY A 44 -14.55 -16.85 2.09
CA GLY A 44 -14.07 -16.37 0.81
C GLY A 44 -14.37 -17.37 -0.31
N ARG A 45 -14.64 -16.84 -1.48
CA ARG A 45 -14.80 -17.63 -2.70
C ARG A 45 -14.14 -16.89 -3.85
N GLU A 46 -13.29 -17.61 -4.59
CA GLU A 46 -12.67 -17.06 -5.79
C GLU A 46 -13.75 -16.69 -6.83
N ASP A 47 -13.59 -15.52 -7.46
CA ASP A 47 -14.44 -15.09 -8.59
C ASP A 47 -14.24 -16.07 -9.77
N PRO A 48 -15.31 -16.76 -10.24
CA PRO A 48 -15.21 -17.70 -11.36
C PRO A 48 -14.71 -17.04 -12.65
N GLU A 49 -15.00 -15.78 -12.86
CA GLU A 49 -14.54 -15.04 -14.04
C GLU A 49 -13.03 -14.79 -13.97
N VAL A 50 -12.50 -14.43 -12.81
CA VAL A 50 -11.06 -14.25 -12.60
C VAL A 50 -10.32 -15.57 -12.81
N ARG A 51 -10.86 -16.68 -12.30
CA ARG A 51 -10.31 -18.02 -12.56
C ARG A 51 -10.27 -18.32 -14.06
N ARG A 52 -11.37 -18.11 -14.76
CA ARG A 52 -11.47 -18.30 -16.20
C ARG A 52 -10.43 -17.47 -16.97
N LEU A 53 -10.28 -16.20 -16.61
CA LEU A 53 -9.28 -15.31 -17.22
C LEU A 53 -7.86 -15.82 -17.00
N ARG A 54 -7.54 -16.27 -15.80
CA ARG A 54 -6.21 -16.80 -15.45
C ARG A 54 -5.87 -18.10 -16.21
N GLU A 55 -6.87 -18.94 -16.43
CA GLU A 55 -6.72 -20.22 -17.13
C GLU A 55 -6.78 -20.07 -18.66
N THR A 56 -7.17 -18.90 -19.17
CA THR A 56 -7.22 -18.63 -20.61
C THR A 56 -5.81 -18.59 -21.20
N PRO A 57 -5.50 -19.41 -22.20
CA PRO A 57 -4.18 -19.38 -22.85
C PRO A 57 -3.88 -18.00 -23.43
N ILE A 58 -2.67 -17.51 -23.21
CA ILE A 58 -2.19 -16.27 -23.83
C ILE A 58 -1.78 -16.61 -25.26
N PRO A 59 -2.40 -15.99 -26.29
CA PRO A 59 -2.01 -16.24 -27.68
C PRO A 59 -0.57 -15.78 -27.92
N PRO A 60 0.14 -16.42 -28.84
CA PRO A 60 1.48 -15.96 -29.22
C PRO A 60 1.42 -14.53 -29.77
N LEU A 61 2.45 -13.75 -29.46
CA LEU A 61 2.57 -12.39 -29.96
C LEU A 61 3.02 -12.42 -31.43
N GLU A 62 2.09 -12.19 -32.34
CA GLU A 62 2.37 -12.08 -33.78
C GLU A 62 2.67 -10.60 -34.13
N ALA A 63 3.77 -10.06 -33.63
CA ALA A 63 4.16 -8.69 -33.91
C ALA A 63 5.68 -8.53 -33.86
N ASP A 64 6.21 -7.59 -34.67
CA ASP A 64 7.61 -7.22 -34.69
C ASP A 64 8.03 -6.63 -33.32
N PRO A 65 9.03 -7.23 -32.63
CA PRO A 65 9.43 -6.77 -31.29
C PRO A 65 9.81 -5.27 -31.21
N PRO A 66 10.56 -4.67 -32.14
CA PRO A 66 10.79 -3.22 -32.21
C PRO A 66 9.52 -2.39 -32.27
N GLU A 67 8.50 -2.81 -33.02
CA GLU A 67 7.22 -2.12 -33.08
C GLU A 67 6.46 -2.23 -31.77
N VAL A 68 6.46 -3.39 -31.14
CA VAL A 68 5.86 -3.58 -29.82
C VAL A 68 6.53 -2.66 -28.79
N LEU A 69 7.86 -2.59 -28.79
CA LEU A 69 8.62 -1.70 -27.90
C LEU A 69 8.23 -0.23 -28.12
N ARG A 70 8.16 0.23 -29.37
CA ARG A 70 7.72 1.63 -29.68
C ARG A 70 6.32 1.91 -29.15
N ARG A 71 5.37 0.99 -29.32
CA ARG A 71 4.00 1.13 -28.79
C ARG A 71 3.95 1.14 -27.28
N LEU A 72 4.74 0.31 -26.61
CA LEU A 72 4.83 0.29 -25.15
C LEU A 72 5.38 1.63 -24.64
N LEU A 73 6.48 2.12 -25.19
CA LEU A 73 7.08 3.40 -24.79
C LEU A 73 6.16 4.61 -25.07
N ALA A 74 5.33 4.53 -26.11
CA ALA A 74 4.36 5.58 -26.43
C ALA A 74 3.06 5.46 -25.61
N SER A 75 2.86 4.36 -24.87
CA SER A 75 1.65 4.14 -24.10
C SER A 75 1.58 5.14 -22.93
N PRO A 76 0.45 5.85 -22.73
CA PRO A 76 0.27 6.75 -21.58
C PRO A 76 0.48 6.07 -20.22
N ASN A 77 0.29 4.75 -20.13
CA ASN A 77 0.50 3.99 -18.90
C ASN A 77 1.98 3.70 -18.60
N LEU A 78 2.87 3.78 -19.60
CA LEU A 78 4.29 3.45 -19.48
C LEU A 78 5.21 4.63 -19.80
N ALA A 79 4.70 5.66 -20.47
CA ALA A 79 5.44 6.88 -20.80
C ALA A 79 5.89 7.64 -19.54
N SER A 80 6.87 8.52 -19.69
CA SER A 80 7.35 9.39 -18.61
C SER A 80 6.20 10.13 -17.92
N ARG A 81 6.29 10.27 -16.61
CA ARG A 81 5.39 11.08 -15.79
C ARG A 81 5.95 12.47 -15.47
N GLU A 82 6.99 12.88 -16.18
CA GLU A 82 7.69 14.16 -15.95
C GLU A 82 6.73 15.35 -15.92
N ALA A 83 5.82 15.44 -16.88
CA ALA A 83 4.79 16.47 -16.93
C ALA A 83 3.87 16.54 -15.68
N VAL A 84 3.83 15.48 -14.88
CA VAL A 84 3.11 15.45 -13.62
C VAL A 84 4.01 15.88 -12.47
N TYR A 85 5.15 15.22 -12.27
CA TYR A 85 5.98 15.46 -11.07
C TYR A 85 6.78 16.76 -11.15
N GLU A 86 7.09 17.30 -12.32
CA GLU A 86 7.76 18.61 -12.47
C GLU A 86 6.96 19.79 -11.87
N ARG A 87 5.64 19.62 -11.67
CA ARG A 87 4.76 20.64 -11.08
C ARG A 87 4.83 20.70 -9.56
N TYR A 88 5.46 19.73 -8.92
CA TYR A 88 5.55 19.63 -7.49
C TYR A 88 6.98 19.82 -7.00
N ASP A 89 7.13 20.47 -5.85
CA ASP A 89 8.45 20.54 -5.21
C ASP A 89 8.83 19.17 -4.64
N HIS A 90 9.76 18.51 -5.30
CA HIS A 90 10.35 17.24 -4.90
C HIS A 90 11.71 17.39 -4.21
N GLN A 91 12.08 18.64 -3.86
CA GLN A 91 13.34 18.95 -3.17
C GLN A 91 13.12 19.68 -1.83
N VAL A 92 11.94 19.56 -1.25
CA VAL A 92 11.58 20.19 0.03
C VAL A 92 12.65 19.94 1.09
N GLY A 93 13.10 21.01 1.71
CA GLY A 93 14.17 20.95 2.71
C GLY A 93 15.54 20.56 2.15
N THR A 94 15.73 20.54 0.83
CA THR A 94 17.02 20.20 0.17
C THR A 94 17.60 18.86 0.62
N ARG A 95 16.74 17.84 0.73
CA ARG A 95 17.13 16.50 1.21
C ARG A 95 17.10 15.42 0.13
N THR A 96 16.61 15.72 -1.05
CA THR A 96 16.49 14.76 -2.14
C THR A 96 17.88 14.44 -2.69
N ALA A 97 18.33 13.21 -2.44
CA ALA A 97 19.60 12.71 -2.94
C ALA A 97 19.47 12.13 -4.36
N LEU A 98 18.30 11.54 -4.68
CA LEU A 98 18.00 10.99 -5.99
C LEU A 98 16.67 11.58 -6.49
N LEU A 99 16.77 12.33 -7.58
CA LEU A 99 15.64 13.04 -8.17
C LEU A 99 14.68 12.09 -8.89
N PRO A 100 13.40 12.46 -9.06
CA PRO A 100 12.45 11.72 -9.88
C PRO A 100 13.00 11.39 -11.27
N GLY A 101 12.74 10.19 -11.76
CA GLY A 101 13.24 9.71 -13.06
C GLY A 101 14.73 9.40 -13.13
N LYS A 102 15.49 9.51 -12.03
CA LYS A 102 16.93 9.22 -11.99
C LYS A 102 17.27 7.90 -11.31
N GLY A 103 16.30 7.17 -10.82
CA GLY A 103 16.46 5.84 -10.21
C GLY A 103 15.13 5.20 -9.88
N ASP A 104 15.19 3.99 -9.35
CA ASP A 104 14.04 3.12 -9.15
C ASP A 104 13.35 3.33 -7.79
N ALA A 105 13.95 4.11 -6.89
CA ALA A 105 13.38 4.50 -5.61
C ALA A 105 13.72 5.95 -5.28
N ALA A 106 12.89 6.61 -4.47
CA ALA A 106 13.24 7.90 -3.89
C ALA A 106 14.32 7.73 -2.83
N VAL A 107 15.31 8.62 -2.81
CA VAL A 107 16.37 8.62 -1.78
C VAL A 107 16.46 10.01 -1.17
N LEU A 108 16.28 10.05 0.16
CA LEU A 108 16.38 11.27 0.95
C LEU A 108 17.60 11.20 1.87
N TRP A 109 18.38 12.27 1.89
CA TRP A 109 19.51 12.40 2.80
C TRP A 109 19.07 12.83 4.20
N ILE A 110 19.61 12.17 5.23
CA ILE A 110 19.44 12.58 6.62
C ILE A 110 20.52 13.61 6.93
N LYS A 111 20.12 14.89 7.00
CA LYS A 111 21.04 16.03 7.22
C LYS A 111 21.91 15.83 8.48
N GLY A 112 23.17 16.17 8.34
CA GLY A 112 24.16 16.02 9.41
C GLY A 112 24.74 14.61 9.55
N THR A 113 24.34 13.68 8.68
CA THR A 113 24.86 12.29 8.67
C THR A 113 25.36 11.91 7.28
N ARG A 114 25.92 10.70 7.17
CA ARG A 114 26.25 10.06 5.88
C ARG A 114 25.16 9.05 5.45
N LEU A 115 24.00 9.10 6.07
CA LEU A 115 22.91 8.16 5.85
C LEU A 115 21.81 8.77 4.97
N GLY A 116 21.10 7.89 4.26
CA GLY A 116 19.89 8.20 3.53
C GLY A 116 18.77 7.21 3.84
N VAL A 117 17.57 7.59 3.53
CA VAL A 117 16.38 6.73 3.54
C VAL A 117 15.91 6.57 2.11
N ALA A 118 15.76 5.33 1.67
CA ALA A 118 15.12 5.01 0.39
C ALA A 118 13.68 4.54 0.62
N ALA A 119 12.78 4.98 -0.25
CA ALA A 119 11.38 4.57 -0.23
C ALA A 119 10.87 4.31 -1.65
N LYS A 120 10.02 3.31 -1.78
CA LYS A 120 9.41 2.92 -3.06
C LYS A 120 7.97 2.46 -2.84
N VAL A 121 7.11 2.79 -3.78
CA VAL A 121 5.72 2.28 -3.85
C VAL A 121 5.60 1.46 -5.12
N ASP A 122 5.20 0.21 -4.99
CA ASP A 122 5.03 -0.71 -6.12
C ASP A 122 3.72 -1.50 -6.01
N GLN A 123 3.09 -1.72 -7.15
CA GLN A 123 1.92 -2.59 -7.26
C GLN A 123 1.55 -2.79 -8.74
N ASN A 124 1.15 -3.99 -9.12
CA ASN A 124 0.54 -4.26 -10.41
C ASN A 124 -0.91 -4.74 -10.23
N PRO A 125 -1.92 -3.86 -10.47
CA PRO A 125 -3.32 -4.19 -10.22
C PRO A 125 -3.85 -5.33 -11.10
N ARG A 126 -3.27 -5.55 -12.26
CA ARG A 126 -3.67 -6.65 -13.16
C ARG A 126 -3.21 -8.01 -12.61
N TYR A 127 -1.99 -8.08 -12.09
CA TYR A 127 -1.48 -9.29 -11.44
C TYR A 127 -2.25 -9.59 -10.15
N SER A 128 -2.47 -8.57 -9.33
CA SER A 128 -3.24 -8.71 -8.09
C SER A 128 -4.68 -9.14 -8.35
N ARG A 129 -5.32 -8.63 -9.41
CA ARG A 129 -6.67 -9.08 -9.79
C ARG A 129 -6.68 -10.55 -10.23
N LEU A 130 -5.73 -10.96 -11.08
CA LEU A 130 -5.69 -12.34 -11.60
C LEU A 130 -5.29 -13.36 -10.53
N HIS A 131 -4.41 -12.97 -9.61
CA HIS A 131 -3.91 -13.84 -8.56
C HIS A 131 -3.50 -13.01 -7.34
N PRO A 132 -4.42 -12.70 -6.42
CA PRO A 132 -4.17 -11.77 -5.31
C PRO A 132 -2.93 -12.11 -4.50
N ARG A 133 -2.74 -13.39 -4.17
CA ARG A 133 -1.58 -13.87 -3.39
C ARG A 133 -0.25 -13.61 -4.11
N LEU A 134 -0.13 -14.06 -5.34
CA LEU A 134 1.09 -13.84 -6.13
C LEU A 134 1.31 -12.37 -6.47
N GLY A 135 0.24 -11.63 -6.76
CA GLY A 135 0.30 -10.19 -7.02
C GLY A 135 0.86 -9.41 -5.83
N ALA A 136 0.44 -9.75 -4.61
CA ALA A 136 0.95 -9.17 -3.37
C ALA A 136 2.44 -9.52 -3.14
N MET A 137 2.81 -10.79 -3.35
CA MET A 137 4.22 -11.23 -3.28
C MET A 137 5.10 -10.48 -4.28
N HIS A 138 4.62 -10.31 -5.51
CA HIS A 138 5.31 -9.53 -6.55
C HIS A 138 5.50 -8.08 -6.15
N ALA A 139 4.46 -7.41 -5.62
CA ALA A 139 4.52 -6.02 -5.22
C ALA A 139 5.61 -5.79 -4.15
N LEU A 140 5.63 -6.60 -3.08
CA LEU A 140 6.65 -6.50 -2.04
C LEU A 140 8.06 -6.80 -2.58
N ALA A 141 8.20 -7.87 -3.37
CA ALA A 141 9.50 -8.23 -3.95
C ALA A 141 10.01 -7.17 -4.93
N GLU A 142 9.14 -6.54 -5.70
CA GLU A 142 9.48 -5.43 -6.61
C GLU A 142 9.94 -4.20 -5.84
N ALA A 143 9.20 -3.78 -4.80
CA ALA A 143 9.60 -2.68 -3.94
C ALA A 143 10.97 -2.93 -3.29
N CYS A 144 11.21 -4.12 -2.77
CA CYS A 144 12.50 -4.50 -2.20
C CYS A 144 13.63 -4.44 -3.23
N ARG A 145 13.42 -4.93 -4.46
CA ARG A 145 14.42 -4.82 -5.53
C ARG A 145 14.72 -3.37 -5.88
N ASN A 146 13.70 -2.55 -6.03
CA ASN A 146 13.84 -1.14 -6.39
C ASN A 146 14.58 -0.34 -5.31
N VAL A 147 14.34 -0.63 -4.04
CA VAL A 147 15.10 -0.06 -2.92
C VAL A 147 16.56 -0.55 -2.94
N SER A 148 16.79 -1.81 -3.28
CA SER A 148 18.14 -2.39 -3.29
C SER A 148 19.01 -1.83 -4.43
N VAL A 149 18.45 -1.60 -5.63
CA VAL A 149 19.24 -1.10 -6.78
C VAL A 149 19.70 0.35 -6.60
N VAL A 150 19.08 1.12 -5.71
CA VAL A 150 19.59 2.46 -5.33
C VAL A 150 20.57 2.40 -4.16
N GLY A 151 21.00 1.21 -3.75
CA GLY A 151 22.02 0.99 -2.74
C GLY A 151 21.52 0.93 -1.29
N ALA A 152 20.21 0.86 -1.07
CA ALA A 152 19.64 0.75 0.27
C ALA A 152 19.26 -0.71 0.60
N LYS A 153 19.18 -1.01 1.90
CA LYS A 153 18.67 -2.29 2.39
C LYS A 153 17.18 -2.15 2.73
N PRO A 154 16.28 -2.99 2.20
CA PRO A 154 14.89 -3.04 2.65
C PRO A 154 14.84 -3.37 4.14
N LEU A 155 14.15 -2.55 4.94
CA LEU A 155 14.05 -2.72 6.39
C LEU A 155 12.66 -3.11 6.84
N ALA A 156 11.64 -2.51 6.23
CA ALA A 156 10.24 -2.71 6.55
C ALA A 156 9.38 -2.22 5.38
N TYR A 157 8.11 -2.58 5.40
CA TYR A 157 7.11 -2.03 4.47
C TYR A 157 5.83 -1.65 5.21
N THR A 158 5.06 -0.77 4.58
CA THR A 158 3.66 -0.50 4.92
C THR A 158 2.78 -1.02 3.81
N ASP A 159 1.60 -1.49 4.13
CA ASP A 159 0.61 -1.83 3.13
C ASP A 159 -0.44 -0.73 2.97
N GLY A 160 -0.98 -0.59 1.77
CA GLY A 160 -2.09 0.28 1.45
C GLY A 160 -3.16 -0.55 0.75
N LEU A 161 -3.93 -1.34 1.50
CA LEU A 161 -4.90 -2.27 0.97
C LEU A 161 -6.10 -1.53 0.37
N ASN A 162 -6.15 -1.46 -0.96
CA ASN A 162 -7.25 -0.88 -1.73
C ASN A 162 -7.90 -2.00 -2.56
N LEU A 163 -8.81 -2.73 -1.94
CA LEU A 163 -9.46 -3.92 -2.45
C LEU A 163 -10.98 -3.74 -2.53
N GLY A 164 -11.66 -4.71 -3.13
CA GLY A 164 -13.12 -4.80 -3.09
C GLY A 164 -13.66 -4.95 -1.66
N SER A 165 -14.97 -4.76 -1.50
CA SER A 165 -15.60 -4.90 -0.19
C SER A 165 -15.43 -6.34 0.36
N PRO A 166 -14.86 -6.50 1.56
CA PRO A 166 -14.74 -7.82 2.21
C PRO A 166 -16.10 -8.36 2.68
N GLU A 167 -17.18 -7.65 2.49
CA GLU A 167 -18.54 -8.12 2.77
C GLU A 167 -19.05 -9.09 1.72
N THR A 168 -18.48 -9.07 0.51
CA THR A 168 -18.75 -10.07 -0.51
C THR A 168 -17.79 -11.25 -0.39
N PRO A 169 -18.20 -12.49 -0.70
CA PRO A 169 -17.31 -13.64 -0.68
C PRO A 169 -16.07 -13.49 -1.57
N GLU A 170 -16.22 -12.86 -2.73
CA GLU A 170 -15.14 -12.60 -3.68
C GLU A 170 -14.15 -11.55 -3.13
N GLY A 171 -14.65 -10.44 -2.59
CA GLY A 171 -13.81 -9.40 -1.96
C GLY A 171 -13.09 -9.92 -0.71
N TYR A 172 -13.75 -10.77 0.09
CA TYR A 172 -13.08 -11.40 1.22
C TYR A 172 -12.00 -12.39 0.80
N HIS A 173 -12.23 -13.16 -0.25
CA HIS A 173 -11.21 -14.03 -0.83
C HIS A 173 -9.99 -13.22 -1.31
N GLU A 174 -10.22 -12.14 -2.04
CA GLU A 174 -9.17 -11.25 -2.52
C GLU A 174 -8.34 -10.68 -1.36
N LEU A 175 -8.99 -10.19 -0.31
CA LEU A 175 -8.33 -9.68 0.90
C LEU A 175 -7.49 -10.76 1.59
N ALA A 176 -8.08 -11.92 1.85
CA ALA A 176 -7.43 -13.02 2.56
C ALA A 176 -6.19 -13.53 1.80
N GLU A 177 -6.30 -13.72 0.48
CA GLU A 177 -5.18 -14.15 -0.35
C GLU A 177 -4.09 -13.07 -0.47
N THR A 178 -4.47 -11.79 -0.57
CA THR A 178 -3.51 -10.68 -0.57
C THR A 178 -2.69 -10.66 0.72
N ILE A 179 -3.34 -10.75 1.88
CA ILE A 179 -2.65 -10.79 3.18
C ILE A 179 -1.78 -12.04 3.32
N ALA A 180 -2.26 -13.19 2.85
CA ALA A 180 -1.46 -14.43 2.84
C ALA A 180 -0.19 -14.25 1.99
N GLY A 181 -0.31 -13.62 0.82
CA GLY A 181 0.83 -13.33 -0.05
C GLY A 181 1.84 -12.36 0.56
N LEU A 182 1.36 -11.27 1.18
CA LEU A 182 2.23 -10.32 1.89
C LEU A 182 2.97 -11.00 3.04
N LYS A 183 2.28 -11.82 3.85
CA LYS A 183 2.88 -12.59 4.93
C LYS A 183 4.01 -13.49 4.41
N GLU A 184 3.73 -14.29 3.39
CA GLU A 184 4.68 -15.25 2.81
C GLU A 184 5.93 -14.54 2.25
N ALA A 185 5.74 -13.45 1.50
CA ALA A 185 6.85 -12.65 0.97
C ALA A 185 7.64 -11.94 2.08
N SER A 186 6.96 -11.41 3.10
CA SER A 186 7.56 -10.77 4.28
C SER A 186 8.48 -11.75 5.01
N GLU A 187 8.00 -12.95 5.30
CA GLU A 187 8.77 -14.01 5.95
C GLU A 187 9.97 -14.45 5.10
N ALA A 188 9.77 -14.64 3.80
CA ALA A 188 10.83 -15.07 2.88
C ALA A 188 11.93 -14.02 2.69
N LEU A 189 11.58 -12.75 2.67
CA LEU A 189 12.51 -11.63 2.48
C LEU A 189 13.08 -11.07 3.79
N GLY A 190 12.50 -11.43 4.93
CA GLY A 190 12.88 -10.91 6.24
C GLY A 190 12.56 -9.41 6.39
N VAL A 191 11.49 -8.94 5.74
CA VAL A 191 11.07 -7.53 5.73
C VAL A 191 9.70 -7.43 6.39
N PRO A 192 9.61 -6.97 7.65
CA PRO A 192 8.35 -6.91 8.38
C PRO A 192 7.44 -5.77 7.90
N VAL A 193 6.15 -5.94 8.14
CA VAL A 193 5.16 -4.86 8.05
C VAL A 193 5.23 -3.98 9.31
N VAL A 194 5.04 -2.65 9.17
CA VAL A 194 5.09 -1.65 10.24
C VAL A 194 3.91 -0.68 10.17
#